data_065b36858754fba614c625a5d8b0c170
#
_entry.id   065b36858754fba614c625a5d8b0c170
#
_cell.length_a   1.000
_cell.length_b   1.000
_cell.length_c   1.000
_cell.angle_alpha   90.00
_cell.angle_beta   90.00
_cell.angle_gamma   90.00
#
_symmetry.space_group_name_H-M   'P 1'
#
loop_
_entity.id
_entity.type
_entity.pdbx_description
1 polymer ?
#
loop_
_entity_poly.entity_id
_entity_poly.type
_entity_poly.pdbx_seq_one_letter_code
_entity_poly.pdbx_strand_id
1 'polypeptide(L)'
;PMTSWISFLIHILGGAVFWVKFFPAAFGAMTMVLVWKMIEKLNGSLYACFLGTLAVLISPLLRINLLYQPNSFDIFFWTLAFYILIRWIQTGENRWIYLAAIAITLGFYSKYNILILVAALLPAILLTPSRRIFASKHLFLAILGGIILVLPNLIWQYQNDFPTLHQLQALADTQLVNVNRLDFLKDQGLYFINSLFIILFALVGFFSYPPFRKYQVIAFTYIFAIALFLLFKAKSYYAVGLYPVLLAFGAVFIEQLTSEGWKKYLQPVALVVLSLLFIPVIMVAFPNKSPEQIKSQLELYRDLGMLRWEDGKDHHLPQDFADMVGWRELAEKTDAVY
;
A
#
# COMPACT_ATOMS: atom_id res chain seq x y z
N PRO A 1 -3.90 -14.65 8.95
CA PRO A 1 -5.20 -15.36 8.83
C PRO A 1 -5.93 -15.09 7.51
N MET A 2 -5.95 -13.84 6.99
CA MET A 2 -6.67 -13.50 5.75
C MET A 2 -6.20 -14.36 4.56
N THR A 3 -4.90 -14.48 4.36
CA THR A 3 -4.33 -15.36 3.33
C THR A 3 -4.78 -16.81 3.50
N SER A 4 -4.81 -17.33 4.72
CA SER A 4 -5.28 -18.69 4.99
C SER A 4 -6.77 -18.86 4.66
N TRP A 5 -7.63 -17.86 4.97
CA TRP A 5 -9.04 -17.90 4.59
C TRP A 5 -9.21 -17.91 3.06
N ILE A 6 -8.43 -17.09 2.36
CA ILE A 6 -8.47 -17.05 0.90
C ILE A 6 -7.91 -18.35 0.31
N SER A 7 -6.83 -18.92 0.88
CA SER A 7 -6.30 -20.23 0.46
C SER A 7 -7.35 -21.34 0.63
N PHE A 8 -8.12 -21.31 1.71
CA PHE A 8 -9.24 -22.24 1.91
C PHE A 8 -10.32 -22.08 0.83
N LEU A 9 -10.67 -20.83 0.48
CA LEU A 9 -11.60 -20.57 -0.63
C LEU A 9 -11.04 -21.05 -1.97
N ILE A 10 -9.75 -20.83 -2.23
CA ILE A 10 -9.08 -21.34 -3.44
C ILE A 10 -9.15 -22.86 -3.50
N HIS A 11 -8.94 -23.54 -2.38
CA HIS A 11 -9.06 -25.01 -2.28
C HIS A 11 -10.48 -25.48 -2.64
N ILE A 12 -11.52 -24.87 -2.06
CA ILE A 12 -12.93 -25.18 -2.37
C ILE A 12 -13.25 -24.94 -3.85
N LEU A 13 -12.64 -23.91 -4.48
CA LEU A 13 -12.82 -23.57 -5.88
C LEU A 13 -12.00 -24.48 -6.84
N GLY A 14 -11.40 -25.55 -6.33
CA GLY A 14 -10.68 -26.56 -7.12
C GLY A 14 -9.17 -26.34 -7.23
N GLY A 15 -8.58 -25.38 -6.46
CA GLY A 15 -7.12 -25.22 -6.32
C GLY A 15 -6.39 -24.71 -7.57
N ALA A 16 -7.10 -24.26 -8.61
CA ALA A 16 -6.48 -23.84 -9.85
C ALA A 16 -5.62 -22.58 -9.68
N VAL A 17 -4.49 -22.50 -10.39
CA VAL A 17 -3.58 -21.33 -10.42
C VAL A 17 -4.32 -20.03 -10.76
N PHE A 18 -5.39 -20.12 -11.54
CA PHE A 18 -6.26 -19.00 -11.85
C PHE A 18 -6.76 -18.31 -10.57
N TRP A 19 -7.28 -19.04 -9.59
CA TRP A 19 -7.79 -18.49 -8.34
C TRP A 19 -6.69 -17.89 -7.46
N VAL A 20 -5.50 -18.50 -7.46
CA VAL A 20 -4.33 -17.95 -6.75
C VAL A 20 -3.98 -16.56 -7.26
N LYS A 21 -4.05 -16.34 -8.57
CA LYS A 21 -3.78 -15.02 -9.20
C LYS A 21 -4.98 -14.08 -9.16
N PHE A 22 -6.19 -14.60 -9.17
CA PHE A 22 -7.43 -13.83 -9.20
C PHE A 22 -7.60 -12.96 -7.94
N PHE A 23 -7.39 -13.52 -6.74
CA PHE A 23 -7.64 -12.78 -5.51
C PHE A 23 -6.75 -11.54 -5.34
N PRO A 24 -5.42 -11.59 -5.49
CA PRO A 24 -4.61 -10.38 -5.43
C PRO A 24 -5.01 -9.34 -6.48
N ALA A 25 -5.27 -9.78 -7.72
CA ALA A 25 -5.71 -8.90 -8.81
C ALA A 25 -7.07 -8.25 -8.50
N ALA A 26 -8.03 -9.00 -7.94
CA ALA A 26 -9.34 -8.49 -7.54
C ALA A 26 -9.21 -7.42 -6.43
N PHE A 27 -8.35 -7.63 -5.42
CA PHE A 27 -8.09 -6.62 -4.39
C PHE A 27 -7.40 -5.40 -4.97
N GLY A 28 -6.49 -5.57 -5.94
CA GLY A 28 -5.92 -4.46 -6.70
C GLY A 28 -6.98 -3.65 -7.46
N ALA A 29 -7.88 -4.34 -8.17
CA ALA A 29 -9.01 -3.69 -8.86
C ALA A 29 -9.95 -2.97 -7.88
N MET A 30 -10.26 -3.57 -6.73
CA MET A 30 -11.05 -2.91 -5.69
C MET A 30 -10.34 -1.68 -5.11
N THR A 31 -9.01 -1.71 -4.98
CA THR A 31 -8.22 -0.53 -4.59
C THR A 31 -8.39 0.61 -5.61
N MET A 32 -8.33 0.30 -6.91
CA MET A 32 -8.58 1.28 -7.98
C MET A 32 -10.00 1.86 -7.91
N VAL A 33 -11.01 1.01 -7.67
CA VAL A 33 -12.40 1.46 -7.48
C VAL A 33 -12.51 2.40 -6.27
N LEU A 34 -11.83 2.12 -5.15
CA LEU A 34 -11.82 3.02 -4.00
C LEU A 34 -11.18 4.37 -4.34
N VAL A 35 -10.07 4.38 -5.07
CA VAL A 35 -9.42 5.63 -5.52
C VAL A 35 -10.36 6.43 -6.43
N TRP A 36 -11.01 5.78 -7.37
CA TRP A 36 -12.04 6.41 -8.21
C TRP A 36 -13.14 7.04 -7.36
N LYS A 37 -13.68 6.27 -6.40
CA LYS A 37 -14.71 6.77 -5.47
C LYS A 37 -14.23 7.90 -4.57
N MET A 38 -12.97 7.91 -4.14
CA MET A 38 -12.38 9.04 -3.44
C MET A 38 -12.41 10.30 -4.30
N ILE A 39 -11.96 10.19 -5.55
CA ILE A 39 -11.90 11.31 -6.49
C ILE A 39 -13.30 11.89 -6.75
N GLU A 40 -14.30 11.04 -6.99
CA GLU A 40 -15.71 11.48 -7.12
C GLU A 40 -16.17 12.23 -5.85
N LYS A 41 -15.83 11.73 -4.66
CA LYS A 41 -16.20 12.36 -3.38
C LYS A 41 -15.42 13.65 -3.10
N LEU A 42 -14.31 13.86 -3.77
CA LEU A 42 -13.53 15.10 -3.74
C LEU A 42 -13.95 16.09 -4.85
N ASN A 43 -15.03 15.79 -5.59
CA ASN A 43 -15.55 16.54 -6.74
C ASN A 43 -14.57 16.62 -7.92
N GLY A 44 -13.72 15.60 -8.10
CA GLY A 44 -12.91 15.45 -9.30
C GLY A 44 -13.76 14.99 -10.47
N SER A 45 -13.43 15.45 -11.69
CA SER A 45 -14.07 15.04 -12.92
C SER A 45 -13.56 13.67 -13.40
N LEU A 46 -14.07 13.26 -14.56
CA LEU A 46 -13.62 12.06 -15.25
C LEU A 46 -12.10 12.08 -15.53
N TYR A 47 -11.53 13.25 -15.84
CA TYR A 47 -10.10 13.40 -16.04
C TYR A 47 -9.30 13.04 -14.77
N ALA A 48 -9.67 13.60 -13.62
CA ALA A 48 -9.02 13.27 -12.35
C ALA A 48 -9.19 11.78 -12.00
N CYS A 49 -10.36 11.21 -12.26
CA CYS A 49 -10.62 9.78 -12.07
C CYS A 49 -9.66 8.93 -12.93
N PHE A 50 -9.50 9.25 -14.20
CA PHE A 50 -8.56 8.55 -15.08
C PHE A 50 -7.11 8.74 -14.62
N LEU A 51 -6.68 9.99 -14.34
CA LEU A 51 -5.31 10.27 -13.92
C LEU A 51 -4.94 9.51 -12.64
N GLY A 52 -5.78 9.61 -11.59
CA GLY A 52 -5.50 8.97 -10.29
C GLY A 52 -5.57 7.45 -10.38
N THR A 53 -6.56 6.89 -11.09
CA THR A 53 -6.71 5.43 -11.22
C THR A 53 -5.61 4.82 -12.09
N LEU A 54 -5.23 5.50 -13.19
CA LEU A 54 -4.11 5.09 -14.02
C LEU A 54 -2.81 5.13 -13.23
N ALA A 55 -2.59 6.17 -12.40
CA ALA A 55 -1.41 6.26 -11.54
C ALA A 55 -1.32 5.10 -10.52
N VAL A 56 -2.45 4.62 -10.01
CA VAL A 56 -2.50 3.40 -9.18
C VAL A 56 -2.17 2.16 -10.02
N LEU A 57 -2.76 2.02 -11.20
CA LEU A 57 -2.55 0.87 -12.07
C LEU A 57 -1.09 0.71 -12.46
N ILE A 58 -0.46 1.77 -12.98
CA ILE A 58 0.93 1.78 -13.44
C ILE A 58 1.89 2.22 -12.33
N SER A 59 1.82 1.55 -11.20
CA SER A 59 2.64 1.76 -10.00
C SER A 59 3.15 0.42 -9.46
N PRO A 60 3.93 0.38 -8.37
CA PRO A 60 4.35 -0.86 -7.74
C PRO A 60 3.17 -1.78 -7.35
N LEU A 61 1.96 -1.22 -7.19
CA LEU A 61 0.77 -2.00 -6.88
C LEU A 61 0.49 -3.04 -7.97
N LEU A 62 0.73 -2.72 -9.24
CA LEU A 62 0.55 -3.67 -10.33
C LEU A 62 1.37 -4.94 -10.10
N ARG A 63 2.65 -4.79 -9.72
CA ARG A 63 3.53 -5.92 -9.43
C ARG A 63 3.10 -6.69 -8.18
N ILE A 64 2.79 -5.98 -7.10
CA ILE A 64 2.32 -6.57 -5.84
C ILE A 64 1.06 -7.40 -6.08
N ASN A 65 0.15 -6.94 -6.92
CA ASN A 65 -1.11 -7.60 -7.23
C ASN A 65 -0.97 -8.81 -8.18
N LEU A 66 0.23 -9.06 -8.74
CA LEU A 66 0.54 -10.30 -9.47
C LEU A 66 0.95 -11.46 -8.54
N LEU A 67 1.24 -11.16 -7.26
CA LEU A 67 1.77 -12.12 -6.30
C LEU A 67 0.71 -12.46 -5.25
N TYR A 68 0.55 -13.76 -4.94
CA TYR A 68 -0.31 -14.21 -3.85
C TYR A 68 0.42 -14.08 -2.52
N GLN A 69 0.25 -12.89 -1.91
CA GLN A 69 0.85 -12.54 -0.64
C GLN A 69 -0.02 -11.51 0.11
N PRO A 70 0.18 -11.29 1.42
CA PRO A 70 -0.67 -10.40 2.23
C PRO A 70 -0.70 -8.94 1.76
N ASN A 71 0.29 -8.49 0.98
CA ASN A 71 0.47 -7.06 0.66
C ASN A 71 -0.68 -6.48 -0.17
N SER A 72 -1.25 -7.23 -1.13
CA SER A 72 -2.40 -6.74 -1.92
C SER A 72 -3.62 -6.46 -1.03
N PHE A 73 -3.86 -7.32 -0.05
CA PHE A 73 -4.97 -7.19 0.90
C PHE A 73 -4.70 -6.03 1.88
N ASP A 74 -3.47 -5.91 2.38
CA ASP A 74 -3.04 -4.83 3.26
C ASP A 74 -3.26 -3.46 2.61
N ILE A 75 -2.76 -3.26 1.39
CA ILE A 75 -2.94 -2.01 0.62
C ILE A 75 -4.41 -1.66 0.43
N PHE A 76 -5.25 -2.65 0.13
CA PHE A 76 -6.70 -2.43 0.02
C PHE A 76 -7.31 -1.93 1.32
N PHE A 77 -6.98 -2.55 2.47
CA PHE A 77 -7.55 -2.12 3.77
C PHE A 77 -7.02 -0.77 4.22
N TRP A 78 -5.78 -0.41 3.92
CA TRP A 78 -5.28 0.95 4.11
C TRP A 78 -6.07 1.96 3.28
N THR A 79 -6.27 1.66 2.01
CA THR A 79 -7.05 2.52 1.09
C THR A 79 -8.50 2.64 1.55
N LEU A 80 -9.12 1.54 1.97
CA LEU A 80 -10.47 1.53 2.51
C LEU A 80 -10.59 2.36 3.79
N ALA A 81 -9.63 2.26 4.70
CA ALA A 81 -9.59 3.07 5.92
C ALA A 81 -9.53 4.57 5.60
N PHE A 82 -8.71 4.98 4.64
CA PHE A 82 -8.66 6.38 4.17
C PHE A 82 -9.97 6.81 3.49
N TYR A 83 -10.58 5.95 2.66
CA TYR A 83 -11.88 6.26 2.07
C TYR A 83 -12.95 6.49 3.16
N ILE A 84 -13.00 5.63 4.15
CA ILE A 84 -13.92 5.74 5.27
C ILE A 84 -13.67 7.03 6.07
N LEU A 85 -12.41 7.37 6.33
CA LEU A 85 -12.02 8.62 7.00
C LEU A 85 -12.49 9.85 6.20
N ILE A 86 -12.30 9.87 4.88
CA ILE A 86 -12.80 10.94 4.01
C ILE A 86 -14.31 11.07 4.14
N ARG A 87 -15.03 9.95 4.09
CA ARG A 87 -16.50 9.94 4.21
C ARG A 87 -16.96 10.43 5.58
N TRP A 88 -16.29 10.04 6.66
CA TRP A 88 -16.59 10.55 7.99
C TRP A 88 -16.36 12.06 8.09
N ILE A 89 -15.26 12.58 7.56
CA ILE A 89 -14.97 14.03 7.56
C ILE A 89 -16.06 14.80 6.78
N GLN A 90 -16.59 14.23 5.69
CA GLN A 90 -17.60 14.85 4.85
C GLN A 90 -18.99 14.88 5.48
N THR A 91 -19.40 13.77 6.11
CA THR A 91 -20.78 13.56 6.54
C THR A 91 -20.97 13.71 8.04
N GLY A 92 -19.93 13.48 8.84
CA GLY A 92 -20.01 13.42 10.30
C GLY A 92 -20.79 12.20 10.84
N GLU A 93 -21.21 11.26 9.99
CA GLU A 93 -22.06 10.14 10.38
C GLU A 93 -21.27 9.08 11.15
N ASN A 94 -21.85 8.62 12.27
CA ASN A 94 -21.23 7.63 13.15
C ASN A 94 -21.02 6.26 12.51
N ARG A 95 -21.80 5.90 11.49
CA ARG A 95 -21.61 4.61 10.76
C ARG A 95 -20.20 4.45 10.23
N TRP A 96 -19.55 5.54 9.79
CA TRP A 96 -18.20 5.49 9.27
C TRP A 96 -17.16 5.12 10.33
N ILE A 97 -17.42 5.46 11.60
CA ILE A 97 -16.55 5.07 12.72
C ILE A 97 -16.58 3.55 12.92
N TYR A 98 -17.77 2.95 12.89
CA TYR A 98 -17.91 1.49 12.98
C TYR A 98 -17.32 0.75 11.78
N LEU A 99 -17.54 1.29 10.56
CA LEU A 99 -16.94 0.73 9.35
C LEU A 99 -15.41 0.82 9.38
N ALA A 100 -14.83 1.89 9.97
CA ALA A 100 -13.39 2.01 10.17
C ALA A 100 -12.87 0.88 11.09
N ALA A 101 -13.55 0.60 12.20
CA ALA A 101 -13.16 -0.49 13.09
C ALA A 101 -13.17 -1.85 12.36
N ILE A 102 -14.20 -2.13 11.55
CA ILE A 102 -14.29 -3.36 10.75
C ILE A 102 -13.13 -3.41 9.72
N ALA A 103 -12.90 -2.32 8.97
CA ALA A 103 -11.84 -2.27 7.97
C ALA A 103 -10.45 -2.47 8.58
N ILE A 104 -10.18 -1.82 9.74
CA ILE A 104 -8.92 -1.96 10.47
C ILE A 104 -8.76 -3.40 11.00
N THR A 105 -9.82 -4.01 11.53
CA THR A 105 -9.80 -5.41 11.98
C THR A 105 -9.49 -6.37 10.84
N LEU A 106 -10.13 -6.22 9.70
CA LEU A 106 -9.83 -7.06 8.52
C LEU A 106 -8.42 -6.80 7.98
N GLY A 107 -7.96 -5.55 8.01
CA GLY A 107 -6.57 -5.20 7.73
C GLY A 107 -5.59 -5.86 8.69
N PHE A 108 -5.90 -5.90 9.99
CA PHE A 108 -5.11 -6.61 11.00
C PHE A 108 -5.00 -8.12 10.70
N TYR A 109 -6.10 -8.75 10.30
CA TYR A 109 -6.09 -10.15 9.88
C TYR A 109 -5.34 -10.39 8.56
N SER A 110 -5.19 -9.35 7.74
CA SER A 110 -4.37 -9.39 6.53
C SER A 110 -2.88 -9.27 6.87
N LYS A 111 -2.52 -8.18 7.56
CA LYS A 111 -1.14 -7.89 7.96
C LYS A 111 -1.14 -6.92 9.14
N TYR A 112 -0.33 -7.19 10.16
CA TYR A 112 -0.23 -6.30 11.35
C TYR A 112 0.29 -4.90 11.02
N ASN A 113 0.78 -4.69 9.80
CA ASN A 113 1.23 -3.40 9.27
C ASN A 113 0.16 -2.29 9.40
N ILE A 114 -1.13 -2.64 9.36
CA ILE A 114 -2.25 -1.69 9.57
C ILE A 114 -2.17 -0.98 10.94
N LEU A 115 -1.47 -1.57 11.94
CA LEU A 115 -1.27 -0.94 13.24
C LEU A 115 -0.40 0.31 13.15
N ILE A 116 0.50 0.39 12.18
CA ILE A 116 1.28 1.60 11.89
C ILE A 116 0.35 2.73 11.40
N LEU A 117 -0.65 2.40 10.55
CA LEU A 117 -1.67 3.37 10.15
C LEU A 117 -2.43 3.90 11.37
N VAL A 118 -2.89 3.01 12.26
CA VAL A 118 -3.62 3.40 13.48
C VAL A 118 -2.73 4.28 14.37
N ALA A 119 -1.48 3.89 14.59
CA ALA A 119 -0.51 4.65 15.39
C ALA A 119 -0.24 6.04 14.80
N ALA A 120 -0.13 6.15 13.47
CA ALA A 120 0.08 7.41 12.77
C ALA A 120 -1.18 8.31 12.76
N LEU A 121 -2.37 7.69 12.68
CA LEU A 121 -3.64 8.43 12.72
C LEU A 121 -3.88 9.12 14.07
N LEU A 122 -3.45 8.55 15.19
CA LEU A 122 -3.68 9.12 16.50
C LEU A 122 -3.13 10.56 16.63
N PRO A 123 -1.82 10.84 16.45
CA PRO A 123 -1.29 12.18 16.50
C PRO A 123 -1.84 13.08 15.36
N ALA A 124 -2.08 12.52 14.17
CA ALA A 124 -2.66 13.27 13.06
C ALA A 124 -4.08 13.79 13.36
N ILE A 125 -4.90 12.97 13.98
CA ILE A 125 -6.25 13.36 14.42
C ILE A 125 -6.17 14.44 15.50
N LEU A 126 -5.26 14.30 16.48
CA LEU A 126 -5.09 15.27 17.57
C LEU A 126 -4.69 16.67 17.07
N LEU A 127 -3.85 16.73 16.04
CA LEU A 127 -3.36 17.97 15.44
C LEU A 127 -4.36 18.67 14.51
N THR A 128 -5.52 18.04 14.24
CA THR A 128 -6.50 18.55 13.26
C THR A 128 -7.89 18.73 13.87
N PRO A 129 -8.80 19.44 13.17
CA PRO A 129 -10.20 19.52 13.61
C PRO A 129 -10.89 18.16 13.78
N SER A 130 -10.32 17.11 13.22
CA SER A 130 -10.82 15.73 13.38
C SER A 130 -10.73 15.22 14.83
N ARG A 131 -9.96 15.91 15.72
CA ARG A 131 -9.87 15.59 17.16
C ARG A 131 -11.22 15.48 17.88
N ARG A 132 -12.27 16.10 17.32
CA ARG A 132 -13.64 15.98 17.84
C ARG A 132 -14.14 14.53 17.93
N ILE A 133 -13.55 13.58 17.20
CA ILE A 133 -13.90 12.16 17.26
C ILE A 133 -13.67 11.57 18.65
N PHE A 134 -12.66 12.06 19.39
CA PHE A 134 -12.35 11.57 20.75
C PHE A 134 -13.43 11.91 21.79
N ALA A 135 -14.30 12.88 21.50
CA ALA A 135 -15.47 13.17 22.34
C ALA A 135 -16.69 12.29 22.02
N SER A 136 -16.60 11.44 20.98
CA SER A 136 -17.71 10.62 20.54
C SER A 136 -17.70 9.25 21.24
N LYS A 137 -18.79 8.91 21.92
CA LYS A 137 -18.99 7.56 22.48
C LYS A 137 -18.91 6.46 21.42
N HIS A 138 -19.23 6.78 20.15
CA HIS A 138 -19.20 5.83 19.05
C HIS A 138 -17.76 5.38 18.71
N LEU A 139 -16.75 6.23 18.97
CA LEU A 139 -15.34 5.82 18.83
C LEU A 139 -15.00 4.71 19.83
N PHE A 140 -15.34 4.90 21.10
CA PHE A 140 -15.05 3.91 22.14
C PHE A 140 -15.79 2.60 21.92
N LEU A 141 -17.05 2.65 21.49
CA LEU A 141 -17.82 1.46 21.10
C LEU A 141 -17.21 0.75 19.89
N ALA A 142 -16.74 1.50 18.89
CA ALA A 142 -16.08 0.94 17.71
C ALA A 142 -14.72 0.30 18.05
N ILE A 143 -13.93 0.94 18.93
CA ILE A 143 -12.67 0.37 19.44
C ILE A 143 -12.96 -0.93 20.21
N LEU A 144 -13.94 -0.92 21.11
CA LEU A 144 -14.33 -2.12 21.86
C LEU A 144 -14.76 -3.25 20.91
N GLY A 145 -15.61 -2.93 19.91
CA GLY A 145 -16.02 -3.89 18.89
C GLY A 145 -14.84 -4.44 18.09
N GLY A 146 -13.88 -3.57 17.69
CA GLY A 146 -12.67 -3.98 17.02
C GLY A 146 -11.79 -4.91 17.86
N ILE A 147 -11.62 -4.59 19.16
CA ILE A 147 -10.89 -5.45 20.11
C ILE A 147 -11.55 -6.82 20.22
N ILE A 148 -12.88 -6.86 20.39
CA ILE A 148 -13.64 -8.13 20.47
C ILE A 148 -13.42 -8.96 19.20
N LEU A 149 -13.45 -8.33 18.02
CA LEU A 149 -13.22 -9.03 16.75
C LEU A 149 -11.78 -9.55 16.61
N VAL A 150 -10.78 -8.87 17.16
CA VAL A 150 -9.37 -9.29 17.12
C VAL A 150 -9.04 -10.30 18.22
N LEU A 151 -9.84 -10.35 19.28
CA LEU A 151 -9.60 -11.17 20.47
C LEU A 151 -9.29 -12.66 20.18
N PRO A 152 -10.01 -13.36 19.27
CA PRO A 152 -9.67 -14.75 18.95
C PRO A 152 -8.22 -14.93 18.45
N ASN A 153 -7.70 -13.98 17.66
CA ASN A 153 -6.31 -14.01 17.23
C ASN A 153 -5.36 -13.75 18.40
N LEU A 154 -5.67 -12.80 19.27
CA LEU A 154 -4.83 -12.49 20.45
C LEU A 154 -4.78 -13.67 21.41
N ILE A 155 -5.90 -14.34 21.64
CA ILE A 155 -5.97 -15.55 22.47
C ILE A 155 -5.11 -16.67 21.85
N TRP A 156 -5.22 -16.88 20.54
CA TRP A 156 -4.39 -17.86 19.83
C TRP A 156 -2.90 -17.53 19.92
N GLN A 157 -2.51 -16.26 19.75
CA GLN A 157 -1.13 -15.81 19.92
C GLN A 157 -0.62 -16.11 21.33
N TYR A 158 -1.44 -15.81 22.35
CA TYR A 158 -1.06 -16.09 23.75
C TYR A 158 -0.89 -17.59 24.02
N GLN A 159 -1.80 -18.42 23.53
CA GLN A 159 -1.76 -19.88 23.70
C GLN A 159 -0.61 -20.56 22.98
N ASN A 160 0.00 -19.87 21.99
CA ASN A 160 1.12 -20.39 21.18
C ASN A 160 2.41 -19.57 21.38
N ASP A 161 2.61 -18.97 22.55
CA ASP A 161 3.83 -18.22 22.92
C ASP A 161 4.15 -17.06 21.95
N PHE A 162 3.11 -16.35 21.45
CA PHE A 162 3.26 -15.17 20.59
C PHE A 162 4.19 -15.38 19.37
N PRO A 163 3.92 -16.33 18.48
CA PRO A 163 4.79 -16.65 17.34
C PRO A 163 5.06 -15.42 16.45
N THR A 164 4.15 -14.45 16.40
CA THR A 164 4.36 -13.20 15.67
C THR A 164 5.47 -12.35 16.29
N LEU A 165 5.58 -12.31 17.62
CA LEU A 165 6.66 -11.56 18.29
C LEU A 165 8.01 -12.21 18.01
N HIS A 166 8.10 -13.55 18.07
CA HIS A 166 9.31 -14.28 17.70
C HIS A 166 9.70 -14.04 16.24
N GLN A 167 8.72 -14.04 15.33
CA GLN A 167 8.97 -13.72 13.92
C GLN A 167 9.46 -12.27 13.73
N LEU A 168 8.86 -11.29 14.42
CA LEU A 168 9.30 -9.90 14.36
C LEU A 168 10.72 -9.73 14.92
N GLN A 169 11.06 -10.43 15.99
CA GLN A 169 12.41 -10.42 16.54
C GLN A 169 13.40 -11.03 15.56
N ALA A 170 13.11 -12.20 15.01
CA ALA A 170 13.96 -12.83 13.99
C ALA A 170 14.15 -11.92 12.76
N LEU A 171 13.10 -11.23 12.30
CA LEU A 171 13.19 -10.23 11.23
C LEU A 171 14.09 -9.06 11.62
N ALA A 172 13.96 -8.56 12.86
CA ALA A 172 14.79 -7.46 13.36
C ALA A 172 16.27 -7.84 13.37
N ASP A 173 16.60 -9.06 13.83
CA ASP A 173 17.97 -9.53 13.99
C ASP A 173 18.63 -9.91 12.65
N THR A 174 17.86 -10.38 11.67
CA THR A 174 18.42 -10.95 10.42
C THR A 174 18.25 -10.04 9.20
N GLN A 175 17.18 -9.27 9.11
CA GLN A 175 16.83 -8.50 7.93
C GLN A 175 16.77 -6.99 8.18
N LEU A 176 16.01 -6.55 9.21
CA LEU A 176 15.84 -5.12 9.46
C LEU A 176 17.11 -4.43 9.93
N VAL A 177 18.06 -5.17 10.49
CA VAL A 177 19.39 -4.66 10.83
C VAL A 177 20.11 -4.09 9.60
N ASN A 178 19.87 -4.67 8.41
CA ASN A 178 20.46 -4.27 7.14
C ASN A 178 19.72 -3.11 6.44
N VAL A 179 18.55 -2.70 6.94
CA VAL A 179 17.77 -1.61 6.34
C VAL A 179 18.42 -0.27 6.61
N ASN A 180 18.73 0.45 5.53
CA ASN A 180 19.22 1.83 5.59
C ASN A 180 18.02 2.81 5.51
N ARG A 181 17.97 3.77 6.43
CA ARG A 181 16.88 4.76 6.47
C ARG A 181 16.85 5.70 5.26
N LEU A 182 18.03 6.03 4.71
CA LEU A 182 18.09 6.88 3.51
C LEU A 182 17.63 6.13 2.28
N ASP A 183 17.97 4.85 2.17
CA ASP A 183 17.51 4.00 1.06
C ASP A 183 16.00 3.80 1.15
N PHE A 184 15.44 3.62 2.35
CA PHE A 184 13.99 3.62 2.54
C PHE A 184 13.33 4.88 1.95
N LEU A 185 13.87 6.08 2.21
CA LEU A 185 13.31 7.33 1.66
C LEU A 185 13.48 7.43 0.14
N LYS A 186 14.64 7.03 -0.39
CA LYS A 186 14.88 6.98 -1.84
C LYS A 186 13.87 6.06 -2.53
N ASP A 187 13.64 4.89 -1.94
CA ASP A 187 12.70 3.90 -2.48
C ASP A 187 11.29 4.43 -2.56
N GLN A 188 10.84 5.26 -1.59
CA GLN A 188 9.52 5.90 -1.68
C GLN A 188 9.40 6.77 -2.95
N GLY A 189 10.47 7.46 -3.33
CA GLY A 189 10.51 8.22 -4.60
C GLY A 189 10.63 7.32 -5.82
N LEU A 190 11.51 6.32 -5.78
CA LEU A 190 11.76 5.41 -6.89
C LEU A 190 10.56 4.53 -7.23
N TYR A 191 9.87 4.02 -6.21
CA TYR A 191 8.66 3.21 -6.40
C TYR A 191 7.56 3.95 -7.16
N PHE A 192 7.44 5.24 -6.92
CA PHE A 192 6.42 6.07 -7.53
C PHE A 192 6.99 7.11 -8.50
N ILE A 193 8.18 6.84 -9.08
CA ILE A 193 8.90 7.81 -9.93
C ILE A 193 8.03 8.37 -11.07
N ASN A 194 7.22 7.54 -11.69
CA ASN A 194 6.31 7.93 -12.76
C ASN A 194 5.12 8.79 -12.27
N SER A 195 4.69 8.64 -11.01
CA SER A 195 3.57 9.34 -10.40
C SER A 195 3.97 10.27 -9.25
N LEU A 196 5.27 10.47 -9.02
CA LEU A 196 5.82 11.29 -7.94
C LEU A 196 5.26 12.72 -7.98
N PHE A 197 5.11 13.29 -9.19
CA PHE A 197 4.53 14.63 -9.33
C PHE A 197 3.10 14.70 -8.79
N ILE A 198 2.26 13.65 -8.99
CA ILE A 198 0.90 13.59 -8.46
C ILE A 198 0.92 13.58 -6.92
N ILE A 199 1.84 12.80 -6.33
CA ILE A 199 2.01 12.73 -4.87
C ILE A 199 2.43 14.09 -4.31
N LEU A 200 3.40 14.76 -4.95
CA LEU A 200 3.85 16.09 -4.53
C LEU A 200 2.72 17.12 -4.62
N PHE A 201 1.93 17.10 -5.69
CA PHE A 201 0.75 17.95 -5.81
C PHE A 201 -0.28 17.66 -4.71
N ALA A 202 -0.50 16.40 -4.31
CA ALA A 202 -1.36 16.08 -3.16
C ALA A 202 -0.86 16.73 -1.87
N LEU A 203 0.43 16.55 -1.56
CA LEU A 203 1.04 17.10 -0.35
C LEU A 203 0.95 18.63 -0.31
N VAL A 204 1.25 19.30 -1.42
CA VAL A 204 1.07 20.76 -1.54
C VAL A 204 -0.40 21.13 -1.41
N GLY A 205 -1.31 20.41 -2.05
CA GLY A 205 -2.74 20.68 -2.07
C GLY A 205 -3.38 20.65 -0.68
N PHE A 206 -2.95 19.77 0.23
CA PHE A 206 -3.48 19.74 1.61
C PHE A 206 -3.28 21.05 2.37
N PHE A 207 -2.27 21.83 2.03
CA PHE A 207 -1.96 23.09 2.72
C PHE A 207 -2.34 24.34 1.90
N SER A 208 -2.23 24.28 0.56
CA SER A 208 -2.45 25.43 -0.32
C SER A 208 -3.89 25.53 -0.86
N TYR A 209 -4.62 24.41 -0.99
CA TYR A 209 -5.96 24.37 -1.57
C TYR A 209 -7.04 24.32 -0.48
N PRO A 210 -7.83 25.43 -0.28
CA PRO A 210 -8.80 25.53 0.81
C PRO A 210 -9.75 24.35 0.98
N PRO A 211 -10.33 23.76 -0.10
CA PRO A 211 -11.21 22.59 0.02
C PRO A 211 -10.53 21.37 0.65
N PHE A 212 -9.18 21.26 0.59
CA PHE A 212 -8.44 20.14 1.14
C PHE A 212 -8.02 20.33 2.60
N ARG A 213 -8.11 21.53 3.16
CA ARG A 213 -7.69 21.82 4.54
C ARG A 213 -8.35 20.90 5.59
N LYS A 214 -9.63 20.53 5.38
CA LYS A 214 -10.32 19.62 6.30
C LYS A 214 -9.75 18.17 6.28
N TYR A 215 -8.94 17.83 5.27
CA TYR A 215 -8.31 16.53 5.10
C TYR A 215 -6.82 16.53 5.49
N GLN A 216 -6.30 17.57 6.13
CA GLN A 216 -4.90 17.63 6.58
C GLN A 216 -4.51 16.47 7.49
N VAL A 217 -5.48 15.83 8.14
CA VAL A 217 -5.26 14.61 8.90
C VAL A 217 -4.58 13.52 8.04
N ILE A 218 -4.87 13.44 6.73
CA ILE A 218 -4.24 12.47 5.81
C ILE A 218 -2.77 12.82 5.59
N ALA A 219 -2.46 14.11 5.37
CA ALA A 219 -1.07 14.58 5.22
C ALA A 219 -0.25 14.32 6.49
N PHE A 220 -0.79 14.63 7.67
CA PHE A 220 -0.10 14.33 8.93
C PHE A 220 0.03 12.84 9.17
N THR A 221 -0.99 12.02 8.82
CA THR A 221 -0.89 10.57 8.90
C THR A 221 0.25 10.04 8.02
N TYR A 222 0.40 10.56 6.79
CA TYR A 222 1.52 10.22 5.92
C TYR A 222 2.86 10.52 6.59
N ILE A 223 3.02 11.74 7.13
CA ILE A 223 4.26 12.17 7.80
C ILE A 223 4.58 11.26 9.00
N PHE A 224 3.60 11.01 9.87
CA PHE A 224 3.80 10.17 11.05
C PHE A 224 4.04 8.70 10.69
N ALA A 225 3.36 8.17 9.67
CA ALA A 225 3.59 6.80 9.22
C ALA A 225 5.00 6.62 8.65
N ILE A 226 5.47 7.55 7.80
CA ILE A 226 6.85 7.54 7.31
C ILE A 226 7.85 7.65 8.46
N ALA A 227 7.60 8.52 9.44
CA ALA A 227 8.45 8.64 10.63
C ALA A 227 8.51 7.33 11.44
N LEU A 228 7.37 6.65 11.62
CA LEU A 228 7.31 5.35 12.30
C LEU A 228 8.06 4.26 11.52
N PHE A 229 7.88 4.20 10.19
CA PHE A 229 8.62 3.25 9.36
C PHE A 229 10.13 3.49 9.42
N LEU A 230 10.59 4.73 9.43
CA LEU A 230 12.00 5.09 9.61
C LEU A 230 12.52 4.71 11.01
N LEU A 231 11.70 4.92 12.04
CA LEU A 231 12.03 4.57 13.41
C LEU A 231 12.25 3.06 13.55
N PHE A 232 11.34 2.27 13.01
CA PHE A 232 11.36 0.80 13.08
C PHE A 232 12.23 0.14 12.00
N LYS A 233 12.95 0.92 11.18
CA LYS A 233 13.75 0.40 10.04
C LYS A 233 12.93 -0.55 9.15
N ALA A 234 11.70 -0.16 8.85
CA ALA A 234 10.79 -0.99 8.08
C ALA A 234 11.26 -1.17 6.63
N LYS A 235 10.84 -2.26 6.00
CA LYS A 235 11.06 -2.47 4.56
C LYS A 235 10.28 -1.43 3.75
N SER A 236 10.87 -0.93 2.67
CA SER A 236 10.33 0.19 1.87
C SER A 236 8.91 -0.04 1.37
N TYR A 237 8.58 -1.27 0.97
CA TYR A 237 7.25 -1.60 0.45
C TYR A 237 6.13 -1.65 1.52
N TYR A 238 6.45 -1.60 2.81
CA TYR A 238 5.42 -1.53 3.86
C TYR A 238 4.63 -0.22 3.83
N ALA A 239 5.22 0.84 3.28
CA ALA A 239 4.56 2.15 3.18
C ALA A 239 3.62 2.27 1.96
N VAL A 240 3.58 1.29 1.04
CA VAL A 240 2.84 1.40 -0.23
C VAL A 240 1.35 1.67 -0.03
N GLY A 241 0.75 1.21 1.07
CA GLY A 241 -0.66 1.48 1.41
C GLY A 241 -1.02 2.96 1.63
N LEU A 242 -0.01 3.84 1.85
CA LEU A 242 -0.20 5.28 2.00
C LEU A 242 -0.49 6.02 0.68
N TYR A 243 -0.08 5.46 -0.47
CA TYR A 243 -0.02 6.21 -1.72
C TYR A 243 -1.34 6.31 -2.49
N PRO A 244 -2.24 5.30 -2.50
CA PRO A 244 -3.49 5.40 -3.25
C PRO A 244 -4.32 6.64 -2.91
N VAL A 245 -4.39 7.02 -1.63
CA VAL A 245 -5.11 8.23 -1.21
C VAL A 245 -4.40 9.50 -1.68
N LEU A 246 -3.06 9.55 -1.67
CA LEU A 246 -2.30 10.69 -2.19
C LEU A 246 -2.50 10.85 -3.69
N LEU A 247 -2.51 9.74 -4.45
CA LEU A 247 -2.79 9.77 -5.89
C LEU A 247 -4.19 10.30 -6.19
N ALA A 248 -5.21 9.97 -5.35
CA ALA A 248 -6.54 10.52 -5.47
C ALA A 248 -6.57 12.05 -5.27
N PHE A 249 -5.97 12.55 -4.18
CA PHE A 249 -5.93 13.98 -3.88
C PHE A 249 -5.10 14.76 -4.90
N GLY A 250 -3.94 14.21 -5.31
CA GLY A 250 -3.07 14.84 -6.29
C GLY A 250 -3.73 14.97 -7.66
N ALA A 251 -4.44 13.94 -8.12
CA ALA A 251 -5.16 13.98 -9.38
C ALA A 251 -6.24 15.09 -9.39
N VAL A 252 -7.02 15.21 -8.31
CA VAL A 252 -8.02 16.29 -8.17
C VAL A 252 -7.36 17.66 -8.11
N PHE A 253 -6.24 17.81 -7.40
CA PHE A 253 -5.56 19.10 -7.31
C PHE A 253 -4.93 19.52 -8.63
N ILE A 254 -4.30 18.60 -9.37
CA ILE A 254 -3.78 18.85 -10.73
C ILE A 254 -4.93 19.30 -11.64
N GLU A 255 -6.06 18.64 -11.61
CA GLU A 255 -7.24 19.03 -12.37
C GLU A 255 -7.65 20.47 -12.05
N GLN A 256 -7.76 20.83 -10.77
CA GLN A 256 -8.14 22.19 -10.35
C GLN A 256 -7.15 23.24 -10.86
N LEU A 257 -5.86 22.97 -10.84
CA LEU A 257 -4.83 23.86 -11.34
C LEU A 257 -4.85 24.00 -12.87
N THR A 258 -5.38 23.01 -13.57
CA THR A 258 -5.38 22.92 -15.03
C THR A 258 -6.77 23.05 -15.66
N SER A 259 -7.79 23.46 -14.89
CA SER A 259 -9.19 23.51 -15.35
C SER A 259 -9.49 24.66 -16.31
N GLU A 260 -8.66 25.72 -16.35
CA GLU A 260 -8.98 26.96 -17.06
C GLU A 260 -7.92 27.37 -18.09
N GLY A 261 -8.39 28.02 -19.14
CA GLY A 261 -7.55 28.60 -20.19
C GLY A 261 -6.65 27.59 -20.89
N TRP A 262 -5.44 28.04 -21.27
CA TRP A 262 -4.45 27.20 -21.94
C TRP A 262 -3.94 26.06 -21.10
N LYS A 263 -4.08 26.14 -19.77
CA LYS A 263 -3.64 25.11 -18.83
C LYS A 263 -4.37 23.77 -19.05
N LYS A 264 -5.55 23.76 -19.68
CA LYS A 264 -6.27 22.52 -20.05
C LYS A 264 -5.44 21.59 -20.94
N TYR A 265 -4.53 22.14 -21.74
CA TYR A 265 -3.63 21.34 -22.57
C TYR A 265 -2.57 20.57 -21.74
N LEU A 266 -2.37 20.95 -20.47
CA LEU A 266 -1.50 20.20 -19.56
C LEU A 266 -2.15 18.90 -19.05
N GLN A 267 -3.46 18.77 -19.13
CA GLN A 267 -4.15 17.56 -18.68
C GLN A 267 -3.74 16.31 -19.48
N PRO A 268 -3.83 16.28 -20.83
CA PRO A 268 -3.32 15.13 -21.58
C PRO A 268 -1.80 14.96 -21.44
N VAL A 269 -1.04 16.05 -21.26
CA VAL A 269 0.41 15.98 -21.02
C VAL A 269 0.71 15.21 -19.74
N ALA A 270 -0.04 15.44 -18.65
CA ALA A 270 0.16 14.71 -17.40
C ALA A 270 -0.06 13.20 -17.57
N LEU A 271 -1.08 12.78 -18.35
CA LEU A 271 -1.31 11.37 -18.67
C LEU A 271 -0.18 10.77 -19.51
N VAL A 272 0.32 11.52 -20.49
CA VAL A 272 1.44 11.09 -21.33
C VAL A 272 2.71 10.95 -20.49
N VAL A 273 3.03 11.95 -19.67
CA VAL A 273 4.22 11.92 -18.78
C VAL A 273 4.14 10.74 -17.82
N LEU A 274 2.99 10.54 -17.16
CA LEU A 274 2.76 9.41 -16.28
C LEU A 274 3.03 8.06 -16.98
N SER A 275 2.54 7.91 -18.22
CA SER A 275 2.68 6.68 -19.00
C SER A 275 4.10 6.49 -19.52
N LEU A 276 4.76 7.54 -20.03
CA LEU A 276 6.12 7.47 -20.55
C LEU A 276 7.15 7.15 -19.45
N LEU A 277 7.00 7.77 -18.28
CA LEU A 277 7.87 7.50 -17.14
C LEU A 277 7.70 6.08 -16.57
N PHE A 278 6.60 5.38 -16.89
CA PHE A 278 6.41 3.99 -16.51
C PHE A 278 7.17 3.00 -17.40
N ILE A 279 7.53 3.38 -18.64
CA ILE A 279 8.26 2.48 -19.57
C ILE A 279 9.56 1.94 -18.95
N PRO A 280 10.50 2.78 -18.44
CA PRO A 280 11.69 2.25 -17.79
C PRO A 280 11.39 1.42 -16.54
N VAL A 281 10.33 1.75 -15.79
CA VAL A 281 9.92 0.98 -14.61
C VAL A 281 9.50 -0.44 -14.98
N ILE A 282 8.68 -0.61 -16.03
CA ILE A 282 8.27 -1.94 -16.48
C ILE A 282 9.43 -2.76 -17.02
N MET A 283 10.42 -2.11 -17.65
CA MET A 283 11.59 -2.79 -18.20
C MET A 283 12.55 -3.34 -17.14
N VAL A 284 12.59 -2.73 -15.96
CA VAL A 284 13.53 -3.08 -14.89
C VAL A 284 12.85 -3.78 -13.73
N ALA A 285 11.69 -3.28 -13.28
CA ALA A 285 11.05 -3.77 -12.06
C ALA A 285 10.09 -4.94 -12.27
N PHE A 286 9.73 -5.27 -13.53
CA PHE A 286 8.81 -6.37 -13.82
C PHE A 286 9.56 -7.61 -14.33
N PRO A 287 9.08 -8.83 -14.01
CA PRO A 287 9.74 -10.09 -14.39
C PRO A 287 9.44 -10.45 -15.85
N ASN A 288 9.86 -9.59 -16.78
CA ASN A 288 9.70 -9.75 -18.23
C ASN A 288 10.99 -10.21 -18.94
N LYS A 289 12.03 -10.51 -18.17
CA LYS A 289 13.32 -10.98 -18.64
C LYS A 289 13.67 -12.32 -18.01
N SER A 290 14.41 -13.17 -18.77
CA SER A 290 14.94 -14.41 -18.19
C SER A 290 16.07 -14.10 -17.19
N PRO A 291 16.40 -15.03 -16.27
CA PRO A 291 17.53 -14.88 -15.35
C PRO A 291 18.85 -14.56 -16.07
N GLU A 292 19.09 -15.15 -17.26
CA GLU A 292 20.29 -14.90 -18.07
C GLU A 292 20.32 -13.47 -18.63
N GLN A 293 19.17 -12.96 -19.09
CA GLN A 293 19.05 -11.58 -19.56
C GLN A 293 19.27 -10.56 -18.42
N ILE A 294 18.81 -10.87 -17.20
CA ILE A 294 19.07 -10.03 -16.03
C ILE A 294 20.57 -10.06 -15.70
N LYS A 295 21.18 -11.25 -15.69
CA LYS A 295 22.63 -11.39 -15.45
C LYS A 295 23.48 -10.67 -16.49
N SER A 296 23.03 -10.55 -17.74
CA SER A 296 23.76 -9.77 -18.76
C SER A 296 23.70 -8.25 -18.52
N GLN A 297 22.83 -7.77 -17.62
CA GLN A 297 22.62 -6.36 -17.27
C GLN A 297 22.92 -6.08 -15.78
N LEU A 298 23.80 -6.86 -15.16
CA LEU A 298 24.08 -6.80 -13.71
C LEU A 298 24.47 -5.40 -13.21
N GLU A 299 25.23 -4.63 -14.01
CA GLU A 299 25.64 -3.27 -13.63
C GLU A 299 24.43 -2.35 -13.43
N LEU A 300 23.47 -2.37 -14.36
CA LEU A 300 22.24 -1.59 -14.24
C LEU A 300 21.47 -1.94 -12.96
N TYR A 301 21.29 -3.24 -12.67
CA TYR A 301 20.58 -3.68 -11.47
C TYR A 301 21.35 -3.36 -10.20
N ARG A 302 22.69 -3.37 -10.24
CA ARG A 302 23.56 -2.97 -9.12
C ARG A 302 23.44 -1.48 -8.83
N ASP A 303 23.51 -0.63 -9.86
CA ASP A 303 23.42 0.84 -9.73
C ASP A 303 22.05 1.27 -9.16
N LEU A 304 21.00 0.51 -9.47
CA LEU A 304 19.66 0.70 -8.91
C LEU A 304 19.51 0.11 -7.49
N GLY A 305 20.54 -0.56 -6.95
CA GLY A 305 20.50 -1.18 -5.62
C GLY A 305 19.63 -2.45 -5.54
N MET A 306 19.18 -2.99 -6.68
CA MET A 306 18.24 -4.12 -6.73
C MET A 306 18.87 -5.49 -6.47
N LEU A 307 20.22 -5.57 -6.52
CA LEU A 307 20.94 -6.83 -6.27
C LEU A 307 21.18 -7.08 -4.77
N ARG A 308 20.99 -6.07 -3.92
CA ARG A 308 21.14 -6.19 -2.50
C ARG A 308 19.92 -6.84 -1.88
N TRP A 309 20.12 -8.01 -1.30
CA TRP A 309 19.06 -8.76 -0.64
C TRP A 309 18.86 -8.34 0.81
N GLU A 310 17.81 -8.88 1.43
CA GLU A 310 17.46 -8.64 2.82
C GLU A 310 18.52 -9.16 3.82
N ASP A 311 19.40 -10.10 3.39
CA ASP A 311 20.55 -10.57 4.13
C ASP A 311 21.73 -9.57 4.15
N GLY A 312 21.58 -8.43 3.50
CA GLY A 312 22.57 -7.37 3.40
C GLY A 312 23.71 -7.65 2.42
N LYS A 313 23.61 -8.68 1.57
CA LYS A 313 24.62 -9.04 0.57
C LYS A 313 24.11 -8.80 -0.85
N ASP A 314 25.04 -8.59 -1.77
CA ASP A 314 24.74 -8.48 -3.19
C ASP A 314 24.70 -9.86 -3.83
N HIS A 315 23.68 -10.11 -4.65
CA HIS A 315 23.42 -11.37 -5.34
C HIS A 315 23.39 -11.16 -6.88
N HIS A 316 23.31 -12.26 -7.61
CA HIS A 316 23.32 -12.23 -9.11
C HIS A 316 21.94 -11.96 -9.73
N LEU A 317 20.88 -11.94 -8.93
CA LEU A 317 19.52 -11.62 -9.34
C LEU A 317 18.87 -10.74 -8.28
N PRO A 318 17.94 -9.85 -8.63
CA PRO A 318 17.07 -9.22 -7.64
C PRO A 318 16.33 -10.29 -6.81
N GLN A 319 16.22 -10.08 -5.51
CA GLN A 319 15.61 -11.06 -4.59
C GLN A 319 14.22 -11.48 -5.04
N ASP A 320 13.38 -10.51 -5.37
CA ASP A 320 12.00 -10.77 -5.84
C ASP A 320 11.94 -11.64 -7.10
N PHE A 321 12.95 -11.61 -7.97
CA PHE A 321 13.00 -12.45 -9.18
C PHE A 321 13.52 -13.85 -8.85
N ALA A 322 14.50 -13.95 -7.95
CA ALA A 322 14.99 -15.22 -7.45
C ALA A 322 13.87 -15.99 -6.73
N ASP A 323 13.06 -15.31 -5.94
CA ASP A 323 11.94 -15.90 -5.20
C ASP A 323 10.78 -16.40 -6.11
N MET A 324 10.79 -16.06 -7.41
CA MET A 324 9.78 -16.54 -8.39
C MET A 324 10.15 -17.83 -9.08
N VAL A 325 11.40 -18.29 -8.97
CA VAL A 325 11.90 -19.49 -9.68
C VAL A 325 12.11 -20.65 -8.73
N GLY A 326 12.12 -21.89 -9.30
CA GLY A 326 12.43 -23.09 -8.54
C GLY A 326 11.24 -23.75 -7.81
N TRP A 327 10.05 -23.14 -7.78
CA TRP A 327 8.90 -23.66 -7.04
C TRP A 327 8.42 -25.04 -7.54
N ARG A 328 8.46 -25.28 -8.87
CA ARG A 328 8.11 -26.59 -9.45
C ARG A 328 9.11 -27.67 -9.00
N GLU A 329 10.41 -27.37 -9.10
CA GLU A 329 11.48 -28.28 -8.69
C GLU A 329 11.40 -28.59 -7.19
N LEU A 330 11.10 -27.58 -6.35
CA LEU A 330 10.88 -27.77 -4.92
C LEU A 330 9.69 -28.71 -4.66
N ALA A 331 8.57 -28.50 -5.35
CA ALA A 331 7.39 -29.34 -5.21
C ALA A 331 7.68 -30.79 -5.63
N GLU A 332 8.30 -30.99 -6.80
CA GLU A 332 8.68 -32.35 -7.31
C GLU A 332 9.63 -33.08 -6.34
N LYS A 333 10.61 -32.35 -5.75
CA LYS A 333 11.51 -32.94 -4.75
C LYS A 333 10.79 -33.27 -3.44
N THR A 334 9.84 -32.45 -3.04
CA THR A 334 9.03 -32.70 -1.82
C THR A 334 8.14 -33.92 -2.03
N ASP A 335 7.43 -33.99 -3.14
CA ASP A 335 6.55 -35.14 -3.49
C ASP A 335 7.32 -36.45 -3.60
N ALA A 336 8.62 -36.41 -3.99
CA ALA A 336 9.47 -37.57 -4.05
C ALA A 336 9.92 -38.11 -2.68
N VAL A 337 9.80 -37.33 -1.64
CA VAL A 337 10.19 -37.66 -0.25
C VAL A 337 8.99 -38.18 0.55
N TYR A 338 7.78 -37.73 0.21
CA TYR A 338 6.51 -38.15 0.84
C TYR A 338 5.74 -39.12 -0.01
#